data_846093bcbde2967df22e26a552a4041d
#
_entry.id   846093bcbde2967df22e26a552a4041d
#
_cell.length_a   1.000
_cell.length_b   1.000
_cell.length_c   1.000
_cell.angle_alpha   90.00
_cell.angle_beta   90.00
_cell.angle_gamma   90.00
#
_symmetry.space_group_name_H-M   'P 1'
#
loop_
_entity.id
_entity.type
_entity.pdbx_description
1 polymer ?
#
loop_
_entity_poly.entity_id
_entity_poly.type
_entity_poly.pdbx_seq_one_letter_code
_entity_poly.pdbx_strand_id
1 'polypeptide(L)'
;MNKNWSLPVACIVCVLSLCAMVLALINNGKQDDVRSFSPPPFEKAAVSGMPTVPEDLGWSEIYQDGLEFRAYICGNVIVKDDAADVYFTNSEEFDVWLKLRVLTADGTLLGETGLIRPGEYVKSVSLTSEVEDDTAIKLKIMAYEPDTYYSAGSVTLNTILRKGGAE
;
A
#
# COMPACT_ATOMS: atom_id res chain seq x y z
N MET A 1 16.24 -37.91 -61.18
CA MET A 1 16.74 -38.27 -59.83
C MET A 1 16.37 -37.16 -58.88
N ASN A 2 15.16 -37.18 -58.32
CA ASN A 2 14.75 -36.20 -57.30
C ASN A 2 15.13 -36.77 -55.93
N LYS A 3 16.24 -36.31 -55.42
CA LYS A 3 16.74 -36.66 -54.10
C LYS A 3 15.80 -36.01 -53.06
N ASN A 4 14.98 -36.80 -52.34
CA ASN A 4 14.05 -36.36 -51.31
C ASN A 4 14.79 -35.76 -50.11
N TRP A 5 15.25 -34.54 -50.30
CA TRP A 5 15.95 -33.77 -49.24
C TRP A 5 14.96 -33.14 -48.23
N SER A 6 13.69 -33.23 -48.51
CA SER A 6 12.63 -32.68 -47.63
C SER A 6 12.52 -33.44 -46.29
N LEU A 7 12.76 -34.71 -46.27
CA LEU A 7 12.62 -35.54 -45.06
C LEU A 7 13.69 -35.20 -43.99
N PRO A 8 15.02 -35.15 -44.33
CA PRO A 8 16.03 -34.79 -43.33
C PRO A 8 15.89 -33.32 -42.86
N VAL A 9 15.48 -32.38 -43.72
CA VAL A 9 15.22 -31.01 -43.33
C VAL A 9 14.06 -30.90 -42.33
N ALA A 10 12.96 -31.62 -42.58
CA ALA A 10 11.83 -31.66 -41.66
C ALA A 10 12.22 -32.24 -40.27
N CYS A 11 13.05 -33.30 -40.23
CA CYS A 11 13.55 -33.84 -38.95
C CYS A 11 14.40 -32.86 -38.19
N ILE A 12 15.29 -32.12 -38.87
CA ILE A 12 16.12 -31.08 -38.22
C ILE A 12 15.27 -29.96 -37.62
N VAL A 13 14.26 -29.49 -38.35
CA VAL A 13 13.36 -28.44 -37.84
C VAL A 13 12.58 -28.92 -36.61
N CYS A 14 12.08 -30.17 -36.62
CA CYS A 14 11.40 -30.76 -35.47
C CYS A 14 12.32 -30.86 -34.23
N VAL A 15 13.56 -31.28 -34.40
CA VAL A 15 14.52 -31.37 -33.28
C VAL A 15 14.84 -29.98 -32.73
N LEU A 16 15.05 -28.99 -33.59
CA LEU A 16 15.33 -27.60 -33.15
C LEU A 16 14.13 -27.00 -32.41
N SER A 17 12.89 -27.25 -32.86
CA SER A 17 11.68 -26.77 -32.17
C SER A 17 11.48 -27.43 -30.80
N LEU A 18 11.77 -28.74 -30.69
CA LEU A 18 11.76 -29.46 -29.42
C LEU A 18 12.83 -28.92 -28.45
N CYS A 19 14.04 -28.68 -28.91
CA CYS A 19 15.10 -28.08 -28.09
C CYS A 19 14.73 -26.66 -27.63
N ALA A 20 14.16 -25.84 -28.49
CA ALA A 20 13.69 -24.50 -28.13
C ALA A 20 12.56 -24.55 -27.07
N MET A 21 11.63 -25.51 -27.21
CA MET A 21 10.55 -25.70 -26.24
C MET A 21 11.09 -26.15 -24.86
N VAL A 22 12.04 -27.07 -24.83
CA VAL A 22 12.69 -27.53 -23.60
C VAL A 22 13.47 -26.39 -22.93
N LEU A 23 14.22 -25.60 -23.71
CA LEU A 23 14.92 -24.42 -23.19
C LEU A 23 13.96 -23.35 -22.65
N ALA A 24 12.82 -23.14 -23.30
CA ALA A 24 11.78 -22.24 -22.81
C ALA A 24 11.17 -22.72 -21.49
N LEU A 25 10.91 -24.04 -21.35
CA LEU A 25 10.42 -24.63 -20.11
C LEU A 25 11.42 -24.54 -18.97
N ILE A 26 12.72 -24.74 -19.25
CA ILE A 26 13.78 -24.59 -18.24
C ILE A 26 13.96 -23.14 -17.84
N ASN A 27 13.86 -22.19 -18.77
CA ASN A 27 13.96 -20.76 -18.45
C ASN A 27 12.71 -20.19 -17.75
N ASN A 28 11.51 -20.70 -18.08
CA ASN A 28 10.29 -20.35 -17.36
C ASN A 28 10.15 -21.08 -16.01
N GLY A 29 10.92 -22.11 -15.78
CA GLY A 29 11.05 -22.79 -14.49
C GLY A 29 11.93 -22.05 -13.48
N LYS A 30 12.35 -20.81 -13.73
CA LYS A 30 12.74 -19.90 -12.65
C LYS A 30 11.48 -19.65 -11.85
N GLN A 31 11.34 -20.46 -10.83
CA GLN A 31 10.40 -20.32 -9.74
C GLN A 31 10.37 -18.84 -9.38
N ASP A 32 9.25 -18.17 -9.62
CA ASP A 32 8.97 -16.92 -8.92
C ASP A 32 9.23 -17.26 -7.46
N ASP A 33 10.22 -16.62 -6.85
CA ASP A 33 10.42 -16.69 -5.42
C ASP A 33 9.05 -16.40 -4.82
N VAL A 34 8.37 -17.44 -4.35
CA VAL A 34 7.16 -17.29 -3.55
C VAL A 34 7.63 -16.51 -2.34
N ARG A 35 7.58 -15.19 -2.44
CA ARG A 35 7.89 -14.31 -1.32
C ARG A 35 6.96 -14.76 -0.23
N SER A 36 7.53 -15.42 0.77
CA SER A 36 6.76 -15.86 1.92
C SER A 36 6.04 -14.62 2.44
N PHE A 37 4.72 -14.66 2.51
CA PHE A 37 3.93 -13.56 3.06
C PHE A 37 4.48 -13.25 4.45
N SER A 38 4.94 -12.01 4.63
CA SER A 38 5.33 -11.48 5.92
C SER A 38 4.28 -10.46 6.32
N PRO A 39 3.54 -10.71 7.41
CA PRO A 39 2.54 -9.77 7.88
C PRO A 39 3.16 -8.39 8.14
N PRO A 40 2.48 -7.29 7.79
CA PRO A 40 2.91 -5.96 8.20
C PRO A 40 3.00 -5.90 9.75
N PRO A 41 4.03 -5.27 10.30
CA PRO A 41 4.13 -5.11 11.74
C PRO A 41 3.03 -4.17 12.27
N PHE A 42 2.64 -4.34 13.53
CA PHE A 42 1.80 -3.35 14.20
C PHE A 42 2.55 -2.06 14.45
N GLU A 43 1.80 -0.95 14.45
CA GLU A 43 2.34 0.38 14.68
C GLU A 43 2.78 0.52 16.15
N LYS A 44 4.05 0.88 16.34
CA LYS A 44 4.61 1.04 17.69
C LYS A 44 4.21 2.35 18.36
N ALA A 45 3.90 3.36 17.56
CA ALA A 45 3.46 4.67 18.04
C ALA A 45 1.92 4.74 18.21
N ALA A 46 1.21 3.63 18.00
CA ALA A 46 -0.23 3.59 18.22
C ALA A 46 -0.58 3.78 19.69
N VAL A 47 -1.62 4.59 19.93
CA VAL A 47 -2.15 4.91 21.26
C VAL A 47 -3.61 4.51 21.31
N SER A 48 -4.04 3.87 22.40
CA SER A 48 -5.45 3.50 22.59
C SER A 48 -6.30 4.71 22.96
N GLY A 49 -7.53 4.74 22.44
CA GLY A 49 -8.54 5.77 22.66
C GLY A 49 -8.69 6.74 21.49
N MET A 50 -9.44 7.81 21.74
CA MET A 50 -9.68 8.86 20.75
C MET A 50 -8.68 10.02 20.94
N PRO A 51 -8.09 10.55 19.85
CA PRO A 51 -7.18 11.66 19.97
C PRO A 51 -7.89 12.98 20.30
N THR A 52 -7.18 13.87 20.99
CA THR A 52 -7.55 15.30 21.03
C THR A 52 -6.91 15.97 19.83
N VAL A 53 -7.69 16.41 18.87
CA VAL A 53 -7.22 16.95 17.60
C VAL A 53 -7.47 18.45 17.52
N PRO A 54 -6.51 19.28 17.07
CA PRO A 54 -6.77 20.68 16.77
C PRO A 54 -7.88 20.85 15.73
N GLU A 55 -8.76 21.82 15.92
CA GLU A 55 -9.96 22.02 15.07
C GLU A 55 -9.59 22.38 13.62
N ASP A 56 -8.47 23.07 13.41
CA ASP A 56 -7.99 23.50 12.10
C ASP A 56 -7.48 22.37 11.20
N LEU A 57 -7.23 21.20 11.76
CA LEU A 57 -6.81 20.01 10.99
C LEU A 57 -7.96 19.30 10.28
N GLY A 58 -9.22 19.65 10.58
CA GLY A 58 -10.37 19.07 9.90
C GLY A 58 -10.47 17.55 10.07
N TRP A 59 -10.27 17.06 11.31
CA TRP A 59 -10.37 15.64 11.63
C TRP A 59 -11.82 15.18 11.53
N SER A 60 -12.08 14.16 10.73
CA SER A 60 -13.43 13.68 10.47
C SER A 60 -13.46 12.20 10.14
N GLU A 61 -14.64 11.60 10.29
CA GLU A 61 -14.91 10.25 9.83
C GLU A 61 -14.85 10.17 8.30
N ILE A 62 -14.27 9.10 7.80
CA ILE A 62 -14.31 8.77 6.39
C ILE A 62 -15.54 7.90 6.15
N TYR A 63 -16.42 8.43 5.35
CA TYR A 63 -17.63 7.72 4.93
C TYR A 63 -17.55 7.40 3.43
N GLN A 64 -17.74 6.13 3.11
CA GLN A 64 -17.94 5.65 1.75
C GLN A 64 -18.89 4.45 1.80
N ASP A 65 -19.92 4.44 0.95
CA ASP A 65 -20.86 3.32 0.87
C ASP A 65 -20.12 2.01 0.55
N GLY A 66 -20.48 0.95 1.28
CA GLY A 66 -19.94 -0.38 1.08
C GLY A 66 -18.57 -0.65 1.72
N LEU A 67 -18.04 0.29 2.55
CA LEU A 67 -16.89 -0.01 3.40
C LEU A 67 -17.32 -0.82 4.63
N GLU A 68 -16.56 -1.87 4.92
CA GLU A 68 -16.71 -2.71 6.11
C GLU A 68 -15.83 -2.23 7.27
N PHE A 69 -15.46 -0.96 7.27
CA PHE A 69 -14.67 -0.33 8.33
C PHE A 69 -14.96 1.16 8.42
N ARG A 70 -14.66 1.74 9.57
CA ARG A 70 -14.66 3.19 9.81
C ARG A 70 -13.30 3.66 10.26
N ALA A 71 -12.89 4.81 9.74
CA ALA A 71 -11.65 5.46 10.12
C ALA A 71 -11.87 6.96 10.24
N TYR A 72 -11.07 7.61 11.08
CA TYR A 72 -11.02 9.07 11.17
C TYR A 72 -9.62 9.53 10.78
N ILE A 73 -9.53 10.65 10.10
CA ILE A 73 -8.26 11.23 9.67
C ILE A 73 -8.39 12.74 9.48
N CYS A 74 -7.28 13.46 9.57
CA CYS A 74 -7.23 14.88 9.27
C CYS A 74 -7.34 15.13 7.77
N GLY A 75 -8.26 16.03 7.37
CA GLY A 75 -8.37 16.51 5.99
C GLY A 75 -7.27 17.48 5.61
N ASN A 76 -6.74 18.24 6.59
CA ASN A 76 -5.58 19.11 6.45
C ASN A 76 -4.36 18.43 7.04
N VAL A 77 -3.39 18.08 6.21
CA VAL A 77 -2.17 17.38 6.63
C VAL A 77 -1.05 18.41 6.78
N ILE A 78 -0.54 18.55 7.99
CA ILE A 78 0.55 19.47 8.30
C ILE A 78 1.82 18.69 8.60
N VAL A 79 2.94 19.06 7.96
CA VAL A 79 4.26 18.46 8.21
C VAL A 79 5.04 19.32 9.19
N LYS A 80 5.54 18.69 10.24
CA LYS A 80 6.48 19.23 11.22
C LYS A 80 7.57 18.19 11.45
N ASP A 81 8.83 18.60 11.43
CA ASP A 81 9.99 17.74 11.71
C ASP A 81 9.97 16.40 10.93
N ASP A 82 9.72 16.45 9.62
CA ASP A 82 9.61 15.29 8.72
C ASP A 82 8.50 14.29 9.07
N ALA A 83 7.52 14.71 9.87
CA ALA A 83 6.35 13.92 10.19
C ALA A 83 5.05 14.63 9.78
N ALA A 84 4.14 13.90 9.14
CA ALA A 84 2.84 14.40 8.72
C ALA A 84 1.80 14.13 9.81
N ASP A 85 1.21 15.17 10.40
CA ASP A 85 0.14 15.07 11.38
C ASP A 85 -1.15 14.64 10.70
N VAL A 86 -1.62 13.44 10.99
CA VAL A 86 -2.78 12.81 10.35
C VAL A 86 -3.88 12.42 11.33
N TYR A 87 -3.55 12.19 12.60
CA TYR A 87 -4.46 11.69 13.64
C TYR A 87 -5.32 10.52 13.15
N PHE A 88 -4.67 9.59 12.44
CA PHE A 88 -5.33 8.44 11.84
C PHE A 88 -5.82 7.49 12.92
N THR A 89 -7.14 7.28 12.97
CA THR A 89 -7.83 6.54 14.04
C THR A 89 -8.63 5.40 13.43
N ASN A 90 -8.49 4.19 13.99
CA ASN A 90 -9.33 3.05 13.69
C ASN A 90 -10.50 3.00 14.68
N SER A 91 -11.73 3.02 14.16
CA SER A 91 -12.92 2.90 15.01
C SER A 91 -12.96 1.55 15.72
N GLU A 92 -13.43 1.54 16.97
CA GLU A 92 -13.65 0.29 17.73
C GLU A 92 -14.91 -0.48 17.31
N GLU A 93 -15.74 0.11 16.43
CA GLU A 93 -16.99 -0.49 15.98
C GLU A 93 -16.81 -1.69 15.05
N PHE A 94 -15.62 -1.82 14.42
CA PHE A 94 -15.33 -2.84 13.43
C PHE A 94 -14.06 -3.61 13.81
N ASP A 95 -14.12 -4.92 13.70
CA ASP A 95 -12.98 -5.80 14.00
C ASP A 95 -12.08 -5.94 12.75
N VAL A 96 -11.42 -4.84 12.37
CA VAL A 96 -10.43 -4.81 11.28
C VAL A 96 -9.17 -4.09 11.72
N TRP A 97 -8.05 -4.44 11.13
CA TRP A 97 -6.79 -3.71 11.30
C TRP A 97 -6.61 -2.73 10.15
N LEU A 98 -6.25 -1.50 10.45
CA LEU A 98 -6.06 -0.46 9.44
C LEU A 98 -4.59 -0.12 9.25
N LYS A 99 -4.22 0.24 8.03
CA LYS A 99 -2.92 0.78 7.66
C LYS A 99 -3.10 2.00 6.77
N LEU A 100 -2.34 3.06 7.04
CA LEU A 100 -2.31 4.27 6.23
C LEU A 100 -1.04 4.31 5.38
N ARG A 101 -1.17 4.72 4.12
CA ARG A 101 -0.08 5.16 3.24
C ARG A 101 -0.28 6.60 2.82
N VAL A 102 0.77 7.37 2.93
CA VAL A 102 0.87 8.72 2.37
C VAL A 102 1.63 8.62 1.05
N LEU A 103 0.98 8.99 -0.03
CA LEU A 103 1.51 8.86 -1.40
C LEU A 103 1.50 10.23 -2.07
N THR A 104 2.42 10.47 -2.98
CA THR A 104 2.33 11.60 -3.92
C THR A 104 1.18 11.42 -4.91
N ALA A 105 0.85 12.45 -5.67
CA ALA A 105 -0.20 12.38 -6.69
C ALA A 105 0.06 11.32 -7.76
N ASP A 106 1.32 11.03 -8.08
CA ASP A 106 1.74 9.98 -9.03
C ASP A 106 1.82 8.57 -8.40
N GLY A 107 1.63 8.46 -7.07
CA GLY A 107 1.60 7.19 -6.35
C GLY A 107 2.90 6.76 -5.70
N THR A 108 3.92 7.63 -5.68
CA THR A 108 5.17 7.36 -4.95
C THR A 108 4.91 7.38 -3.43
N LEU A 109 5.44 6.39 -2.72
CA LEU A 109 5.29 6.29 -1.26
C LEU A 109 6.15 7.34 -0.55
N LEU A 110 5.50 8.20 0.24
CA LEU A 110 6.14 9.18 1.11
C LEU A 110 6.30 8.67 2.55
N GLY A 111 5.35 7.88 3.03
CA GLY A 111 5.38 7.30 4.37
C GLY A 111 4.22 6.35 4.60
N GLU A 112 4.32 5.52 5.60
CA GLU A 112 3.24 4.60 5.97
C GLU A 112 3.26 4.29 7.46
N THR A 113 2.10 3.91 8.00
CA THR A 113 1.99 3.35 9.36
C THR A 113 2.26 1.85 9.35
N GLY A 114 2.50 1.27 10.52
CA GLY A 114 2.19 -0.12 10.77
C GLY A 114 0.67 -0.37 10.78
N LEU A 115 0.26 -1.56 11.21
CA LEU A 115 -1.14 -1.88 11.45
C LEU A 115 -1.59 -1.25 12.77
N ILE A 116 -2.79 -0.64 12.79
CA ILE A 116 -3.45 -0.16 14.02
C ILE A 116 -4.71 -0.98 14.29
N ARG A 117 -4.92 -1.33 15.55
CA ARG A 117 -6.06 -2.13 16.00
C ARG A 117 -7.30 -1.27 16.18
N PRO A 118 -8.50 -1.87 16.26
CA PRO A 118 -9.69 -1.17 16.68
C PRO A 118 -9.48 -0.37 17.97
N GLY A 119 -9.96 0.86 18.01
CA GLY A 119 -9.81 1.78 19.15
C GLY A 119 -8.40 2.36 19.34
N GLU A 120 -7.49 2.20 18.37
CA GLU A 120 -6.16 2.83 18.38
C GLU A 120 -6.08 3.98 17.38
N TYR A 121 -5.18 4.93 17.64
CA TYR A 121 -4.83 5.98 16.70
C TYR A 121 -3.31 6.22 16.63
N VAL A 122 -2.88 6.82 15.53
CA VAL A 122 -1.51 7.33 15.32
C VAL A 122 -1.60 8.82 15.03
N LYS A 123 -0.84 9.63 15.77
CA LYS A 123 -0.85 11.09 15.58
C LYS A 123 -0.22 11.48 14.24
N SER A 124 0.95 10.94 13.93
CA SER A 124 1.73 11.37 12.77
C SER A 124 2.40 10.21 12.07
N VAL A 125 2.71 10.40 10.79
CA VAL A 125 3.45 9.45 9.94
C VAL A 125 4.78 10.08 9.55
N SER A 126 5.89 9.39 9.83
CA SER A 126 7.21 9.82 9.37
C SER A 126 7.30 9.75 7.85
N LEU A 127 7.80 10.80 7.23
CA LEU A 127 8.03 10.88 5.80
C LEU A 127 9.46 10.43 5.47
N THR A 128 9.61 9.72 4.37
CA THR A 128 10.90 9.17 3.90
C THR A 128 11.69 10.16 3.05
N SER A 129 11.05 11.24 2.64
CA SER A 129 11.65 12.30 1.84
C SER A 129 11.05 13.65 2.20
N GLU A 130 11.83 14.70 2.02
CA GLU A 130 11.33 16.07 2.13
C GLU A 130 10.26 16.33 1.08
N VAL A 131 9.19 17.02 1.49
CA VAL A 131 8.05 17.37 0.63
C VAL A 131 7.94 18.89 0.58
N GLU A 132 7.64 19.42 -0.59
CA GLU A 132 7.39 20.85 -0.77
C GLU A 132 6.04 21.25 -0.14
N ASP A 133 5.92 22.55 0.19
CA ASP A 133 4.66 23.11 0.67
C ASP A 133 3.58 23.01 -0.42
N ASP A 134 2.30 22.92 -0.01
CA ASP A 134 1.15 22.75 -0.89
C ASP A 134 1.24 21.54 -1.87
N THR A 135 1.95 20.49 -1.47
CA THR A 135 2.06 19.27 -2.28
C THR A 135 0.76 18.45 -2.27
N ALA A 136 0.23 18.15 -3.46
CA ALA A 136 -0.92 17.24 -3.60
C ALA A 136 -0.52 15.80 -3.23
N ILE A 137 -1.25 15.21 -2.30
CA ILE A 137 -1.01 13.86 -1.80
C ILE A 137 -2.28 13.00 -1.82
N LYS A 138 -2.07 11.70 -1.71
CA LYS A 138 -3.12 10.70 -1.53
C LYS A 138 -2.91 10.00 -0.19
N LEU A 139 -3.95 9.98 0.62
CA LEU A 139 -4.03 9.18 1.84
C LEU A 139 -4.76 7.89 1.51
N LYS A 140 -4.02 6.78 1.39
CA LYS A 140 -4.60 5.47 1.11
C LYS A 140 -4.72 4.67 2.39
N ILE A 141 -5.96 4.40 2.80
CA ILE A 141 -6.29 3.56 3.94
C ILE A 141 -6.61 2.17 3.43
N MET A 142 -6.02 1.17 4.06
CA MET A 142 -6.22 -0.24 3.75
C MET A 142 -6.68 -0.96 5.00
N ALA A 143 -7.74 -1.74 4.88
CA ALA A 143 -8.26 -2.59 5.94
C ALA A 143 -7.87 -4.04 5.72
N TYR A 144 -7.58 -4.73 6.81
CA TYR A 144 -7.19 -6.13 6.84
C TYR A 144 -8.00 -6.88 7.87
N GLU A 145 -8.44 -8.08 7.49
CA GLU A 145 -9.04 -9.00 8.44
C GLU A 145 -8.01 -9.46 9.48
N PRO A 146 -8.36 -9.52 10.75
CA PRO A 146 -7.51 -10.09 11.79
C PRO A 146 -7.09 -11.52 11.44
N ASP A 147 -5.92 -11.92 11.90
CA ASP A 147 -5.33 -13.25 11.76
C ASP A 147 -5.03 -13.72 10.33
N THR A 148 -5.92 -13.45 9.38
CA THR A 148 -5.76 -13.86 7.96
C THR A 148 -4.97 -12.86 7.14
N TYR A 149 -5.01 -11.58 7.51
CA TYR A 149 -4.46 -10.43 6.78
C TYR A 149 -5.08 -10.27 5.36
N TYR A 150 -6.23 -10.86 5.10
CA TYR A 150 -6.94 -10.63 3.85
C TYR A 150 -7.45 -9.19 3.80
N SER A 151 -7.54 -8.67 2.57
CA SER A 151 -8.01 -7.30 2.38
C SER A 151 -9.52 -7.20 2.68
N ALA A 152 -9.87 -6.38 3.64
CA ALA A 152 -11.25 -5.97 3.95
C ALA A 152 -11.64 -4.66 3.24
N GLY A 153 -10.87 -4.25 2.24
CA GLY A 153 -11.15 -3.07 1.44
C GLY A 153 -10.11 -1.97 1.57
N SER A 154 -10.28 -0.92 0.78
CA SER A 154 -9.45 0.28 0.87
C SER A 154 -10.16 1.52 0.37
N VAL A 155 -9.77 2.67 0.88
CA VAL A 155 -10.23 3.99 0.42
C VAL A 155 -9.04 4.91 0.20
N THR A 156 -9.16 5.82 -0.76
CA THR A 156 -8.14 6.82 -1.05
C THR A 156 -8.75 8.21 -1.02
N LEU A 157 -8.16 9.08 -0.21
CA LEU A 157 -8.52 10.49 -0.10
C LEU A 157 -7.45 11.32 -0.78
N ASN A 158 -7.86 12.33 -1.56
CA ASN A 158 -6.94 13.32 -2.12
C ASN A 158 -6.96 14.55 -1.23
N THR A 159 -5.78 15.04 -0.84
CA THR A 159 -5.63 16.24 -0.04
C THR A 159 -4.32 16.95 -0.37
N ILE A 160 -4.04 18.02 0.34
CA ILE A 160 -2.82 18.82 0.19
C ILE A 160 -2.04 18.73 1.50
N LEU A 161 -0.76 18.47 1.38
CA LEU A 161 0.19 18.51 2.47
C LEU A 161 0.77 19.93 2.56
N ARG A 162 0.81 20.50 3.77
CA ARG A 162 1.35 21.83 4.05
C ARG A 162 2.48 21.75 5.06
N LYS A 163 3.48 22.60 4.89
CA LYS A 163 4.53 22.77 5.91
C LYS A 163 3.96 23.60 7.06
N GLY A 164 4.03 23.08 8.28
CA GLY A 164 3.75 23.88 9.48
C GLY A 164 4.79 24.98 9.61
N GLY A 165 4.35 26.24 9.80
CA GLY A 165 5.27 27.32 10.10
C GLY A 165 6.07 26.98 11.37
N ALA A 166 7.37 27.26 11.37
CA ALA A 166 8.16 27.26 12.61
C ALA A 166 7.58 28.37 13.51
N GLU A 167 7.03 27.97 14.68
CA GLU A 167 6.76 28.91 15.77
C GLU A 167 8.06 29.41 16.40
#